data_6e33cb2d37ada68fac302e5b86665be0
#
_entry.id   6e33cb2d37ada68fac302e5b86665be0
#
_cell.length_a   1.000
_cell.length_b   1.000
_cell.length_c   1.000
_cell.angle_alpha   90.00
_cell.angle_beta   90.00
_cell.angle_gamma   90.00
#
_symmetry.space_group_name_H-M   'P 1'
#
loop_
_entity.id
_entity.type
_entity.pdbx_description
1 polymer ?
#
loop_
_entity_poly.entity_id
_entity_poly.type
_entity_poly.pdbx_seq_one_letter_code
_entity_poly.pdbx_strand_id
1 'polypeptide(L)'
;MLFRSDVTDGFHPVSHHGDLPERLEKLVKIQKWHMQQFADFLKKMADTPDGQGSLLDHAVFMYGSNMSNSNQHSNYPIPNLVVGGGNGKLKQGGQHLVLPERTPIANVHLSLMQKVGLERDHFGDSTGVISEF
;
A
#
# COMPACT_ATOMS: atom_id res chain seq x y z
N MET A 1 -14.82 0.33 -17.15
CA MET A 1 -14.25 1.48 -16.45
C MET A 1 -13.03 1.93 -17.25
N LEU A 2 -13.13 3.07 -17.92
CA LEU A 2 -12.04 3.61 -18.73
C LEU A 2 -11.01 4.24 -17.79
N PHE A 3 -9.84 3.62 -17.70
CA PHE A 3 -8.70 4.21 -17.01
C PHE A 3 -8.27 5.47 -17.77
N ARG A 4 -8.27 6.62 -17.11
CA ARG A 4 -7.84 7.91 -17.68
C ARG A 4 -6.31 8.10 -17.62
N SER A 5 -5.56 7.06 -17.93
CA SER A 5 -4.10 7.09 -17.94
C SER A 5 -3.49 7.30 -19.34
N ASP A 6 -4.30 7.65 -20.35
CA ASP A 6 -3.92 7.66 -21.77
C ASP A 6 -3.51 6.28 -22.33
N VAL A 7 -3.68 5.23 -21.52
CA VAL A 7 -3.49 3.85 -21.93
C VAL A 7 -4.85 3.20 -22.10
N THR A 8 -5.17 2.76 -23.30
CA THR A 8 -6.45 2.12 -23.63
C THR A 8 -6.48 0.62 -23.38
N ASP A 9 -5.30 0.03 -23.19
CA ASP A 9 -5.16 -1.39 -22.88
C ASP A 9 -5.67 -1.73 -21.47
N GLY A 10 -6.17 -2.94 -21.27
CA GLY A 10 -6.54 -3.43 -19.95
C GLY A 10 -5.32 -3.61 -19.04
N PHE A 11 -5.46 -3.34 -17.74
CA PHE A 11 -4.35 -3.46 -16.78
C PHE A 11 -3.75 -4.86 -16.77
N HIS A 12 -4.57 -5.91 -16.69
CA HIS A 12 -4.08 -7.28 -16.61
C HIS A 12 -3.25 -7.71 -17.84
N PRO A 13 -3.67 -7.49 -19.09
CA PRO A 13 -2.81 -7.78 -20.23
C PRO A 13 -1.49 -6.99 -20.25
N VAL A 14 -1.50 -5.74 -19.76
CA VAL A 14 -0.28 -4.91 -19.67
C VAL A 14 0.64 -5.39 -18.56
N SER A 15 0.10 -5.93 -17.45
CA SER A 15 0.91 -6.46 -16.36
C SER A 15 1.72 -7.70 -16.75
N HIS A 16 1.30 -8.43 -17.80
CA HIS A 16 2.07 -9.50 -18.44
C HIS A 16 2.95 -8.91 -19.57
N HIS A 17 3.87 -8.04 -19.19
CA HIS A 17 4.65 -7.20 -20.11
C HIS A 17 5.67 -7.99 -20.97
N GLY A 18 6.06 -9.21 -20.56
CA GLY A 18 7.06 -9.99 -21.29
C GLY A 18 8.41 -9.29 -21.42
N ASP A 19 8.72 -8.38 -20.49
CA ASP A 19 9.90 -7.51 -20.49
C ASP A 19 10.04 -6.61 -21.73
N LEU A 20 8.94 -6.39 -22.46
CA LEU A 20 8.89 -5.51 -23.62
C LEU A 20 8.84 -4.02 -23.17
N PRO A 21 9.77 -3.17 -23.63
CA PRO A 21 9.86 -1.79 -23.18
C PRO A 21 8.56 -0.98 -23.33
N GLU A 22 7.85 -1.15 -24.44
CA GLU A 22 6.60 -0.44 -24.70
C GLU A 22 5.46 -0.84 -23.75
N ARG A 23 5.44 -2.10 -23.27
CA ARG A 23 4.47 -2.57 -22.27
C ARG A 23 4.85 -2.12 -20.88
N LEU A 24 6.14 -2.13 -20.54
CA LEU A 24 6.64 -1.59 -19.28
C LEU A 24 6.31 -0.10 -19.16
N GLU A 25 6.50 0.68 -20.24
CA GLU A 25 6.13 2.09 -20.24
C GLU A 25 4.63 2.29 -19.97
N LYS A 26 3.77 1.51 -20.61
CA LYS A 26 2.32 1.53 -20.35
C LYS A 26 1.99 1.17 -18.90
N LEU A 27 2.62 0.12 -18.37
CA LEU A 27 2.43 -0.30 -16.97
C LEU A 27 2.82 0.80 -16.00
N VAL A 28 3.96 1.46 -16.22
CA VAL A 28 4.41 2.60 -15.40
C VAL A 28 3.42 3.76 -15.45
N LYS A 29 2.85 4.07 -16.63
CA LYS A 29 1.82 5.13 -16.76
C LYS A 29 0.58 4.80 -15.94
N ILE A 30 0.11 3.55 -16.00
CA ILE A 30 -1.05 3.10 -15.22
C ILE A 30 -0.75 3.17 -13.71
N GLN A 31 0.40 2.67 -13.28
CA GLN A 31 0.79 2.68 -11.86
C GLN A 31 0.94 4.10 -11.32
N LYS A 32 1.55 5.02 -12.08
CA LYS A 32 1.62 6.44 -11.72
C LYS A 32 0.24 7.05 -11.55
N TRP A 33 -0.70 6.72 -12.44
CA TRP A 33 -2.07 7.19 -12.32
C TRP A 33 -2.75 6.64 -11.05
N HIS A 34 -2.58 5.35 -10.72
CA HIS A 34 -3.10 4.78 -9.47
C HIS A 34 -2.53 5.47 -8.24
N MET A 35 -1.20 5.71 -8.23
CA MET A 35 -0.55 6.44 -7.13
C MET A 35 -1.07 7.87 -7.00
N GLN A 36 -1.35 8.56 -8.10
CA GLN A 36 -1.96 9.89 -8.07
C GLN A 36 -3.35 9.87 -7.46
N GLN A 37 -4.19 8.87 -7.82
CA GLN A 37 -5.52 8.72 -7.22
C GLN A 37 -5.43 8.47 -5.71
N PHE A 38 -4.47 7.67 -5.28
CA PHE A 38 -4.23 7.45 -3.86
C PHE A 38 -3.74 8.73 -3.15
N ALA A 39 -2.83 9.46 -3.75
CA ALA A 39 -2.35 10.74 -3.21
C ALA A 39 -3.48 11.78 -3.11
N ASP A 40 -4.34 11.88 -4.13
CA ASP A 40 -5.51 12.78 -4.12
C ASP A 40 -6.52 12.37 -3.04
N PHE A 41 -6.71 11.08 -2.82
CA PHE A 41 -7.52 10.55 -1.73
C PHE A 41 -6.93 10.95 -0.37
N LEU A 42 -5.63 10.72 -0.14
CA LEU A 42 -4.96 11.08 1.11
C LEU A 42 -5.03 12.60 1.38
N LYS A 43 -4.89 13.40 0.32
CA LYS A 43 -5.07 14.85 0.45
C LYS A 43 -6.47 15.22 0.94
N LYS A 44 -7.52 14.60 0.39
CA LYS A 44 -8.89 14.82 0.87
C LYS A 44 -9.06 14.40 2.33
N MET A 45 -8.45 13.29 2.74
CA MET A 45 -8.47 12.84 4.13
C MET A 45 -7.77 13.85 5.06
N ALA A 46 -6.63 14.39 4.62
CA ALA A 46 -5.89 15.42 5.37
C ALA A 46 -6.64 16.76 5.44
N ASP A 47 -7.34 17.13 4.37
CA ASP A 47 -8.10 18.39 4.29
C ASP A 47 -9.46 18.31 5.01
N THR A 48 -9.91 17.13 5.41
CA THR A 48 -11.21 16.94 6.08
C THR A 48 -11.05 16.96 7.59
N PRO A 49 -11.58 17.99 8.29
CA PRO A 49 -11.51 18.07 9.75
C PRO A 49 -12.22 16.89 10.44
N ASP A 50 -11.63 16.40 11.51
CA ASP A 50 -12.20 15.38 12.38
C ASP A 50 -11.76 15.63 13.83
N GLY A 51 -12.63 16.21 14.64
CA GLY A 51 -12.34 16.57 16.01
C GLY A 51 -11.16 17.55 16.12
N GLN A 52 -10.09 17.15 16.79
CA GLN A 52 -8.88 17.96 17.00
C GLN A 52 -7.82 17.75 15.89
N GLY A 53 -8.18 17.13 14.79
CA GLY A 53 -7.27 16.86 13.68
C GLY A 53 -8.01 16.70 12.37
N SER A 54 -7.50 15.85 11.53
CA SER A 54 -8.07 15.47 10.25
C SER A 54 -8.44 13.97 10.24
N LEU A 55 -9.24 13.56 9.26
CA LEU A 55 -9.51 12.14 9.04
C LEU A 55 -8.22 11.34 8.83
N LEU A 56 -7.18 11.94 8.25
CA LEU A 56 -5.90 11.27 8.06
C LEU A 56 -5.15 11.05 9.38
N ASP A 57 -5.26 11.97 10.33
CA ASP A 57 -4.63 11.83 11.64
C ASP A 57 -5.25 10.67 12.44
N HIS A 58 -6.52 10.38 12.22
CA HIS A 58 -7.26 9.37 12.97
C HIS A 58 -7.38 8.02 12.25
N ALA A 59 -7.00 7.95 10.97
CA ALA A 59 -7.08 6.73 10.17
C ALA A 59 -5.70 6.10 9.91
N VAL A 60 -5.72 4.84 9.45
CA VAL A 60 -4.56 4.14 8.89
C VAL A 60 -4.96 3.56 7.55
N PHE A 61 -4.17 3.84 6.54
CA PHE A 61 -4.34 3.31 5.20
C PHE A 61 -3.13 2.46 4.83
N MET A 62 -3.39 1.33 4.21
CA MET A 62 -2.36 0.53 3.57
C MET A 62 -2.63 0.47 2.07
N TYR A 63 -1.61 0.77 1.27
CA TYR A 63 -1.65 0.70 -0.18
C TYR A 63 -0.43 -0.08 -0.69
N GLY A 64 -0.66 -1.04 -1.57
CA GLY A 64 0.43 -1.84 -2.09
C GLY A 64 -0.02 -2.82 -3.16
N SER A 65 0.81 -3.81 -3.40
CA SER A 65 0.57 -4.88 -4.35
C SER A 65 0.86 -6.23 -3.69
N ASN A 66 0.17 -7.27 -4.14
CA ASN A 66 0.48 -8.65 -3.80
C ASN A 66 1.55 -9.26 -4.71
N MET A 67 2.05 -8.48 -5.67
CA MET A 67 3.12 -8.89 -6.59
C MET A 67 4.18 -7.83 -6.70
N SER A 68 5.46 -8.22 -6.71
CA SER A 68 6.59 -7.37 -7.05
C SER A 68 6.84 -7.35 -8.56
N ASN A 69 6.87 -8.50 -9.20
CA ASN A 69 6.93 -8.63 -10.66
C ASN A 69 5.67 -9.34 -11.16
N SER A 70 4.78 -8.57 -11.78
CA SER A 70 3.50 -9.07 -12.27
C SER A 70 3.63 -10.06 -13.45
N ASN A 71 4.66 -9.89 -14.29
CA ASN A 71 4.91 -10.79 -15.43
C ASN A 71 5.28 -12.18 -14.98
N GLN A 72 6.06 -12.30 -13.90
CA GLN A 72 6.52 -13.55 -13.33
C GLN A 72 5.64 -14.05 -12.18
N HIS A 73 4.60 -13.32 -11.81
CA HIS A 73 3.77 -13.57 -10.62
C HIS A 73 4.62 -13.69 -9.33
N SER A 74 5.74 -12.96 -9.26
CA SER A 74 6.57 -12.92 -8.07
C SER A 74 5.88 -12.18 -6.96
N ASN A 75 5.78 -12.78 -5.79
CA ASN A 75 5.20 -12.17 -4.59
C ASN A 75 6.26 -11.77 -3.55
N TYR A 76 7.50 -11.62 -3.97
CA TYR A 76 8.61 -11.24 -3.10
C TYR A 76 9.70 -10.48 -3.88
N PRO A 77 10.25 -9.39 -3.31
CA PRO A 77 9.71 -8.58 -2.20
C PRO A 77 8.50 -7.76 -2.67
N ILE A 78 7.50 -7.53 -1.83
CA ILE A 78 6.33 -6.72 -2.19
C ILE A 78 6.40 -5.32 -1.57
N PRO A 79 6.18 -4.25 -2.39
CA PRO A 79 6.15 -2.89 -1.88
C PRO A 79 4.79 -2.57 -1.26
N ASN A 80 4.82 -1.97 -0.07
CA ASN A 80 3.62 -1.50 0.62
C ASN A 80 3.87 -0.12 1.24
N LEU A 81 2.84 0.71 1.27
CA LEU A 81 2.83 2.00 1.94
C LEU A 81 1.85 1.93 3.11
N VAL A 82 2.26 2.43 4.26
CA VAL A 82 1.38 2.66 5.41
C VAL A 82 1.33 4.16 5.64
N VAL A 83 0.14 4.73 5.66
CA VAL A 83 -0.07 6.18 5.75
C VAL A 83 -1.20 6.48 6.73
N GLY A 84 -1.04 7.54 7.51
CA GLY A 84 -2.01 8.03 8.47
C GLY A 84 -1.46 8.09 9.88
N GLY A 85 -2.16 8.77 10.77
CA GLY A 85 -1.73 8.98 12.16
C GLY A 85 -2.16 7.88 13.13
N GLY A 86 -3.24 7.16 12.82
CA GLY A 86 -3.80 6.13 13.70
C GLY A 86 -4.09 6.64 15.11
N ASN A 87 -4.60 7.87 15.25
CA ASN A 87 -4.76 8.55 16.56
C ASN A 87 -3.44 8.67 17.35
N GLY A 88 -2.33 8.95 16.68
CA GLY A 88 -1.00 9.05 17.30
C GLY A 88 -0.38 7.71 17.68
N LYS A 89 -0.94 6.59 17.20
CA LYS A 89 -0.42 5.24 17.49
C LYS A 89 0.66 4.80 16.50
N LEU A 90 0.72 5.42 15.32
CA LEU A 90 1.81 5.18 14.38
C LEU A 90 2.98 6.11 14.71
N LYS A 91 4.20 5.61 14.50
CA LYS A 91 5.41 6.43 14.59
C LYS A 91 5.45 7.45 13.46
N GLN A 92 6.27 8.48 13.63
CA GLN A 92 6.47 9.48 12.59
C GLN A 92 6.84 8.84 11.25
N GLY A 93 6.19 9.29 10.17
CA GLY A 93 6.42 8.80 8.82
C GLY A 93 7.78 9.17 8.22
N GLY A 94 7.95 8.87 6.93
CA GLY A 94 9.21 9.11 6.21
C GLY A 94 10.24 7.99 6.38
N GLN A 95 9.82 6.84 6.89
CA GLN A 95 10.68 5.66 7.05
C GLN A 95 10.55 4.73 5.85
N HIS A 96 11.66 4.12 5.47
CA HIS A 96 11.70 2.98 4.56
C HIS A 96 12.15 1.74 5.35
N LEU A 97 11.23 0.81 5.56
CA LEU A 97 11.48 -0.42 6.31
C LEU A 97 11.73 -1.57 5.32
N VAL A 98 12.86 -2.22 5.47
CA VAL A 98 13.18 -3.48 4.78
C VAL A 98 13.06 -4.59 5.82
N LEU A 99 11.98 -5.35 5.72
CA LEU A 99 11.73 -6.46 6.65
C LEU A 99 12.58 -7.68 6.29
N PRO A 100 12.86 -8.57 7.27
CA PRO A 100 13.55 -9.83 7.00
C PRO A 100 12.90 -10.63 5.87
N GLU A 101 13.70 -11.38 5.15
CA GLU A 101 13.22 -12.19 4.04
C GLU A 101 12.08 -13.12 4.49
N ARG A 102 11.03 -13.20 3.66
CA ARG A 102 9.83 -14.01 3.88
C ARG A 102 9.02 -13.65 5.13
N THR A 103 9.16 -12.41 5.65
CA THR A 103 8.22 -11.91 6.64
C THR A 103 6.81 -11.90 6.04
N PRO A 104 5.83 -12.62 6.63
CA PRO A 104 4.46 -12.63 6.12
C PRO A 104 3.85 -11.23 6.11
N ILE A 105 3.13 -10.87 5.05
CA ILE A 105 2.36 -9.61 5.02
C ILE A 105 1.33 -9.54 6.15
N ALA A 106 0.88 -10.69 6.63
CA ALA A 106 -0.02 -10.80 7.77
C ALA A 106 0.57 -10.19 9.06
N ASN A 107 1.91 -10.15 9.21
CA ASN A 107 2.56 -9.46 10.32
C ASN A 107 2.31 -7.93 10.26
N VAL A 108 2.33 -7.35 9.06
CA VAL A 108 1.98 -5.93 8.86
C VAL A 108 0.52 -5.70 9.22
N HIS A 109 -0.40 -6.53 8.71
CA HIS A 109 -1.83 -6.43 9.01
C HIS A 109 -2.09 -6.56 10.52
N LEU A 110 -1.51 -7.57 11.18
CA LEU A 110 -1.67 -7.77 12.62
C LEU A 110 -1.18 -6.54 13.40
N SER A 111 -0.02 -6.00 13.04
CA SER A 111 0.54 -4.81 13.68
C SER A 111 -0.39 -3.60 13.53
N LEU A 112 -0.92 -3.36 12.33
CA LEU A 112 -1.85 -2.25 12.09
C LEU A 112 -3.18 -2.45 12.83
N MET A 113 -3.71 -3.67 12.88
CA MET A 113 -4.91 -4.01 13.67
C MET A 113 -4.71 -3.63 15.14
N GLN A 114 -3.58 -4.02 15.75
CA GLN A 114 -3.28 -3.69 17.14
C GLN A 114 -3.11 -2.18 17.34
N LYS A 115 -2.50 -1.46 16.39
CA LYS A 115 -2.37 0.00 16.45
C LYS A 115 -3.71 0.73 16.47
N VAL A 116 -4.72 0.20 15.79
CA VAL A 116 -6.08 0.78 15.81
C VAL A 116 -6.96 0.21 16.92
N GLY A 117 -6.41 -0.56 17.86
CA GLY A 117 -7.11 -1.04 19.05
C GLY A 117 -7.86 -2.36 18.87
N LEU A 118 -7.61 -3.09 17.80
CA LEU A 118 -8.12 -4.46 17.64
C LEU A 118 -7.16 -5.44 18.33
N GLU A 119 -7.55 -5.90 19.50
CA GLU A 119 -6.76 -6.87 20.28
C GLU A 119 -6.83 -8.25 19.62
N ARG A 120 -5.78 -8.59 18.88
CA ARG A 120 -5.59 -9.88 18.21
C ARG A 120 -4.16 -10.34 18.42
N ASP A 121 -3.99 -11.63 18.75
CA ASP A 121 -2.68 -12.26 18.88
C ASP A 121 -2.20 -12.86 17.55
N HIS A 122 -3.12 -13.05 16.60
CA HIS A 122 -2.86 -13.74 15.35
C HIS A 122 -3.77 -13.23 14.23
N PHE A 123 -3.25 -13.21 12.99
CA PHE A 123 -3.99 -12.92 11.77
C PHE A 123 -3.38 -13.68 10.58
N GLY A 124 -4.20 -14.49 9.88
CA GLY A 124 -3.75 -15.26 8.72
C GLY A 124 -2.58 -16.19 9.06
N ASP A 125 -1.48 -16.01 8.38
CA ASP A 125 -0.21 -16.72 8.57
C ASP A 125 0.82 -15.90 9.37
N SER A 126 0.37 -14.92 10.17
CA SER A 126 1.26 -14.08 10.97
C SER A 126 2.12 -14.90 11.93
N THR A 127 3.39 -14.52 12.04
CA THR A 127 4.37 -15.11 12.96
C THR A 127 4.78 -14.14 14.07
N GLY A 128 4.25 -12.92 14.04
CA GLY A 128 4.53 -11.86 15.02
C GLY A 128 4.07 -10.50 14.50
N VAL A 129 4.51 -9.44 15.19
CA VAL A 129 4.20 -8.04 14.85
C VAL A 129 5.44 -7.31 14.34
N ILE A 130 5.23 -6.19 13.66
CA ILE A 130 6.27 -5.27 13.23
C ILE A 130 6.38 -4.15 14.27
N SER A 131 7.48 -4.10 14.98
CA SER A 131 7.69 -3.15 16.10
C SER A 131 8.01 -1.73 15.65
N GLU A 132 8.35 -1.56 14.39
CA GLU A 132 8.78 -0.31 13.77
C GLU A 132 7.63 0.66 13.49
N PHE A 133 6.39 0.21 13.50
CA PHE A 133 5.19 1.05 13.31
C PHE A 133 4.85 1.89 14.53
#